data_3f02bf4aace3ea327d1176013a8c360e
#
_entry.id   3f02bf4aace3ea327d1176013a8c360e
#
_cell.length_a   1.000
_cell.length_b   1.000
_cell.length_c   1.000
_cell.angle_alpha   90.00
_cell.angle_beta   90.00
_cell.angle_gamma   90.00
#
_symmetry.space_group_name_H-M   'P 1'
#
loop_
_entity.id
_entity.type
_entity.pdbx_description
1 polymer ?
#
loop_
_entity_poly.entity_id
_entity_poly.type
_entity_poly.pdbx_seq_one_letter_code
_entity_poly.pdbx_strand_id
1 'polypeptide(L)'
;MEQNIQLDAIDRRILRALQSDGRMTYDVLAAQVSLSPSATLRRVKRLEEDKVIAGYVALIPPERVGLGLTAYLNVRLEKHSEVHKRNPMDLFRAAVLTWPEVVECAALTGEMDYLLRVVVEDMAHYSRFIMDTLLKHPSVQDCKTSFVLDRVKNTTAVPV
;
A
#
# COMPACT_ATOMS: atom_id res chain seq x y z
N MET A 1 19.16 12.07 3.23
CA MET A 1 19.71 11.54 4.48
C MET A 1 18.54 11.04 5.30
N GLU A 2 18.38 9.73 5.45
CA GLU A 2 17.40 9.17 6.38
C GLU A 2 17.89 9.49 7.79
N GLN A 3 17.14 10.32 8.51
CA GLN A 3 17.38 10.53 9.94
C GLN A 3 17.12 9.19 10.63
N ASN A 4 18.16 8.65 11.28
CA ASN A 4 18.02 7.46 12.11
C ASN A 4 17.20 7.82 13.36
N ILE A 5 15.86 7.73 13.25
CA ILE A 5 14.93 8.07 14.33
C ILE A 5 15.04 6.98 15.38
N GLN A 6 15.62 7.28 16.55
CA GLN A 6 15.66 6.35 17.67
C GLN A 6 14.30 6.31 18.35
N LEU A 7 13.60 5.16 18.23
CA LEU A 7 12.37 4.87 18.94
C LEU A 7 12.68 4.20 20.27
N ASP A 8 12.24 4.80 21.38
CA ASP A 8 12.33 4.17 22.70
C ASP A 8 11.20 3.14 22.93
N ALA A 9 11.23 2.45 24.06
CA ALA A 9 10.24 1.42 24.39
C ALA A 9 8.81 2.01 24.52
N ILE A 10 8.68 3.25 24.95
CA ILE A 10 7.38 3.93 25.08
C ILE A 10 6.85 4.31 23.71
N ASP A 11 7.69 4.82 22.81
CA ASP A 11 7.30 5.14 21.43
C ASP A 11 6.78 3.89 20.71
N ARG A 12 7.46 2.75 20.88
CA ARG A 12 6.99 1.46 20.33
C ARG A 12 5.65 1.03 20.91
N ARG A 13 5.39 1.27 22.20
CA ARG A 13 4.08 0.99 22.83
C ARG A 13 2.99 1.90 22.27
N ILE A 14 3.27 3.19 22.07
CA ILE A 14 2.37 4.15 21.42
C ILE A 14 2.03 3.66 20.01
N LEU A 15 3.02 3.31 19.21
CA LEU A 15 2.83 2.85 17.83
C LEU A 15 2.00 1.57 17.76
N ARG A 16 2.24 0.59 18.65
CA ARG A 16 1.42 -0.64 18.71
C ARG A 16 -0.03 -0.33 19.05
N ALA A 17 -0.29 0.55 20.01
CA ALA A 17 -1.64 0.94 20.40
C ALA A 17 -2.37 1.64 19.24
N LEU A 18 -1.72 2.62 18.59
CA LEU A 18 -2.31 3.36 17.47
C LEU A 18 -2.49 2.51 16.20
N GLN A 19 -1.65 1.49 15.98
CA GLN A 19 -1.86 0.51 14.90
C GLN A 19 -3.08 -0.39 15.16
N SER A 20 -3.48 -0.57 16.42
CA SER A 20 -4.68 -1.32 16.81
C SER A 20 -5.94 -0.44 16.73
N ASP A 21 -5.86 0.80 17.20
CA ASP A 21 -6.95 1.78 17.14
C ASP A 21 -6.39 3.19 16.94
N GLY A 22 -6.38 3.65 15.69
CA GLY A 22 -5.91 4.99 15.32
C GLY A 22 -6.84 6.12 15.76
N ARG A 23 -8.04 5.83 16.34
CA ARG A 23 -8.97 6.81 16.88
C ARG A 23 -8.97 6.88 18.42
N MET A 24 -8.05 6.15 19.05
CA MET A 24 -7.90 6.14 20.51
C MET A 24 -7.67 7.56 21.04
N THR A 25 -8.38 7.92 22.14
CA THR A 25 -8.16 9.22 22.78
C THR A 25 -6.81 9.26 23.49
N TYR A 26 -6.27 10.46 23.67
CA TYR A 26 -4.99 10.61 24.38
C TYR A 26 -5.05 10.13 25.83
N ASP A 27 -6.19 10.23 26.50
CA ASP A 27 -6.37 9.73 27.88
C ASP A 27 -6.26 8.19 27.92
N VAL A 28 -6.91 7.51 26.99
CA VAL A 28 -6.85 6.05 26.88
C VAL A 28 -5.44 5.61 26.50
N LEU A 29 -4.82 6.26 25.53
CA LEU A 29 -3.46 5.97 25.11
C LEU A 29 -2.45 6.19 26.24
N ALA A 30 -2.58 7.29 26.98
CA ALA A 30 -1.74 7.65 28.11
C ALA A 30 -1.79 6.57 29.21
N ALA A 31 -3.00 6.08 29.54
CA ALA A 31 -3.18 4.98 30.49
C ALA A 31 -2.46 3.70 30.02
N GLN A 32 -2.56 3.34 28.72
CA GLN A 32 -1.90 2.15 28.16
C GLN A 32 -0.38 2.23 28.19
N VAL A 33 0.20 3.43 28.00
CA VAL A 33 1.66 3.60 27.95
C VAL A 33 2.25 4.09 29.28
N SER A 34 1.40 4.26 30.32
CA SER A 34 1.79 4.71 31.68
C SER A 34 2.46 6.10 31.67
N LEU A 35 1.85 7.05 30.97
CA LEU A 35 2.26 8.45 30.91
C LEU A 35 1.08 9.37 31.23
N SER A 36 1.38 10.67 31.45
CA SER A 36 0.33 11.69 31.46
C SER A 36 -0.19 11.97 30.03
N PRO A 37 -1.45 12.42 29.87
CA PRO A 37 -1.99 12.78 28.56
C PRO A 37 -1.13 13.81 27.79
N SER A 38 -0.62 14.81 28.50
CA SER A 38 0.25 15.84 27.91
C SER A 38 1.60 15.29 27.42
N ALA A 39 2.22 14.36 28.16
CA ALA A 39 3.45 13.71 27.75
C ALA A 39 3.21 12.78 26.55
N THR A 40 2.07 12.09 26.54
CA THR A 40 1.66 11.23 25.43
C THR A 40 1.42 12.05 24.17
N LEU A 41 0.65 13.14 24.27
CA LEU A 41 0.39 14.06 23.14
C LEU A 41 1.71 14.58 22.53
N ARG A 42 2.67 15.00 23.37
CA ARG A 42 3.97 15.50 22.89
C ARG A 42 4.74 14.41 22.12
N ARG A 43 4.69 13.15 22.57
CA ARG A 43 5.35 12.03 21.88
C ARG A 43 4.67 11.71 20.56
N VAL A 44 3.35 11.63 20.52
CA VAL A 44 2.59 11.39 19.28
C VAL A 44 2.89 12.47 18.25
N LYS A 45 2.84 13.76 18.64
CA LYS A 45 3.17 14.86 17.72
C LYS A 45 4.58 14.75 17.17
N ARG A 46 5.57 14.40 18.00
CA ARG A 46 6.93 14.16 17.51
C ARG A 46 6.97 13.03 16.49
N LEU A 47 6.29 11.89 16.74
CA LEU A 47 6.24 10.76 15.81
C LEU A 47 5.56 11.11 14.48
N GLU A 48 4.58 12.03 14.50
CA GLU A 48 3.93 12.58 13.31
C GLU A 48 4.86 13.56 12.56
N GLU A 49 5.52 14.47 13.26
CA GLU A 49 6.49 15.42 12.70
C GLU A 49 7.67 14.71 12.05
N ASP A 50 8.20 13.68 12.73
CA ASP A 50 9.29 12.83 12.25
C ASP A 50 8.84 11.85 11.14
N LYS A 51 7.54 11.87 10.73
CA LYS A 51 6.95 10.97 9.73
C LYS A 51 7.07 9.48 10.06
N VAL A 52 7.25 9.11 11.33
CA VAL A 52 7.12 7.73 11.81
C VAL A 52 5.65 7.30 11.71
N ILE A 53 4.73 8.21 12.06
CA ILE A 53 3.31 8.09 11.76
C ILE A 53 3.06 8.92 10.50
N ALA A 54 2.84 8.24 9.38
CA ALA A 54 2.58 8.90 8.10
C ALA A 54 1.17 9.50 8.00
N GLY A 55 0.22 8.97 8.76
CA GLY A 55 -1.16 9.43 8.78
C GLY A 55 -2.12 8.42 9.39
N TYR A 56 -3.39 8.79 9.44
CA TYR A 56 -4.49 7.96 9.91
C TYR A 56 -5.52 7.81 8.79
N VAL A 57 -5.94 6.58 8.51
CA VAL A 57 -6.88 6.29 7.42
C VAL A 57 -8.02 5.40 7.91
N ALA A 58 -9.19 5.53 7.26
CA ALA A 58 -10.26 4.56 7.42
C ALA A 58 -9.92 3.27 6.67
N LEU A 59 -9.97 2.14 7.34
CA LEU A 59 -9.86 0.83 6.71
C LEU A 59 -11.23 0.41 6.21
N ILE A 60 -11.38 0.27 4.90
CA ILE A 60 -12.63 -0.10 4.25
C ILE A 60 -12.47 -1.50 3.65
N PRO A 61 -13.24 -2.50 4.11
CA PRO A 61 -13.30 -3.80 3.44
C PRO A 61 -13.83 -3.61 2.02
N PRO A 62 -13.09 -4.02 0.98
CA PRO A 62 -13.50 -3.79 -0.42
C PRO A 62 -14.89 -4.34 -0.73
N GLU A 63 -15.24 -5.48 -0.15
CA GLU A 63 -16.53 -6.16 -0.35
C GLU A 63 -17.72 -5.31 0.13
N ARG A 64 -17.49 -4.42 1.11
CA ARG A 64 -18.53 -3.51 1.65
C ARG A 64 -18.85 -2.35 0.71
N VAL A 65 -18.00 -2.11 -0.28
CA VAL A 65 -18.16 -1.06 -1.29
C VAL A 65 -18.30 -1.65 -2.70
N GLY A 66 -18.68 -2.95 -2.80
CA GLY A 66 -18.97 -3.61 -4.06
C GLY A 66 -17.75 -4.16 -4.81
N LEU A 67 -16.57 -4.11 -4.23
CA LEU A 67 -15.33 -4.60 -4.85
C LEU A 67 -15.03 -6.03 -4.39
N GLY A 68 -15.67 -7.02 -5.04
CA GLY A 68 -15.66 -8.41 -4.61
C GLY A 68 -14.46 -9.23 -5.09
N LEU A 69 -13.64 -8.72 -6.01
CA LEU A 69 -12.56 -9.48 -6.61
C LEU A 69 -11.20 -8.80 -6.38
N THR A 70 -10.26 -9.55 -5.82
CA THR A 70 -8.87 -9.12 -5.68
C THR A 70 -7.96 -10.06 -6.49
N ALA A 71 -7.03 -9.46 -7.24
CA ALA A 71 -6.01 -10.18 -7.97
C ALA A 71 -4.61 -9.60 -7.70
N TYR A 72 -3.60 -10.46 -7.74
CA TYR A 72 -2.20 -10.08 -7.83
C TYR A 72 -1.69 -10.34 -9.24
N LEU A 73 -1.11 -9.31 -9.84
CA LEU A 73 -0.58 -9.36 -11.20
C LEU A 73 0.94 -9.18 -11.16
N ASN A 74 1.65 -10.17 -11.65
CA ASN A 74 3.07 -10.03 -11.94
C ASN A 74 3.21 -9.52 -13.37
N VAL A 75 3.80 -8.34 -13.53
CA VAL A 75 3.95 -7.66 -14.82
C VAL A 75 5.40 -7.67 -15.24
N ARG A 76 5.64 -8.02 -16.50
CA ARG A 76 6.93 -7.87 -17.16
C ARG A 76 6.86 -6.76 -18.19
N LEU A 77 7.88 -5.92 -18.20
CA LEU A 77 7.96 -4.81 -19.15
C LEU A 77 8.84 -5.18 -20.35
N GLU A 78 8.61 -4.51 -21.46
CA GLU A 78 9.49 -4.51 -22.61
C GLU A 78 10.86 -3.93 -22.22
N LYS A 79 11.94 -4.63 -22.61
CA LYS A 79 13.31 -4.19 -22.29
C LYS A 79 13.75 -3.00 -23.11
N HIS A 80 13.29 -2.91 -24.37
CA HIS A 80 13.60 -1.82 -25.29
C HIS A 80 12.38 -1.52 -26.17
N SER A 81 11.96 -0.27 -26.17
CA SER A 81 11.03 0.25 -27.17
C SER A 81 11.80 1.19 -28.09
N GLU A 82 12.15 0.71 -29.29
CA GLU A 82 12.73 1.59 -30.35
C GLU A 82 11.78 2.71 -30.77
N VAL A 83 10.49 2.53 -30.51
CA VAL A 83 9.42 3.48 -30.89
C VAL A 83 9.32 4.65 -29.91
N HIS A 84 9.71 4.48 -28.67
CA HIS A 84 9.59 5.53 -27.64
C HIS A 84 10.96 5.87 -27.06
N LYS A 85 11.42 7.12 -27.23
CA LYS A 85 12.64 7.68 -26.62
C LYS A 85 12.60 7.72 -25.08
N ARG A 86 11.52 7.25 -24.45
CA ARG A 86 11.31 7.23 -22.98
C ARG A 86 11.49 5.83 -22.43
N ASN A 87 12.05 5.76 -21.22
CA ASN A 87 12.23 4.51 -20.50
C ASN A 87 10.86 3.83 -20.25
N PRO A 88 10.65 2.56 -20.67
CA PRO A 88 9.41 1.82 -20.42
C PRO A 88 8.97 1.80 -18.94
N MET A 89 9.91 1.75 -18.00
CA MET A 89 9.62 1.79 -16.57
C MET A 89 9.00 3.11 -16.13
N ASP A 90 9.49 4.25 -16.64
CA ASP A 90 8.96 5.57 -16.28
C ASP A 90 7.56 5.77 -16.86
N LEU A 91 7.32 5.30 -18.08
CA LEU A 91 6.00 5.32 -18.70
C LEU A 91 5.01 4.48 -17.92
N PHE A 92 5.40 3.26 -17.53
CA PHE A 92 4.56 2.36 -16.76
C PHE A 92 4.23 2.94 -15.37
N ARG A 93 5.24 3.45 -14.65
CA ARG A 93 5.04 4.09 -13.34
C ARG A 93 4.06 5.25 -13.39
N ALA A 94 4.19 6.11 -14.39
CA ALA A 94 3.27 7.23 -14.58
C ALA A 94 1.84 6.76 -14.84
N ALA A 95 1.67 5.72 -15.67
CA ALA A 95 0.35 5.17 -16.01
C ALA A 95 -0.33 4.53 -14.81
N VAL A 96 0.39 3.68 -14.05
CA VAL A 96 -0.14 2.96 -12.87
C VAL A 96 -0.75 3.92 -11.85
N LEU A 97 -0.18 5.11 -11.66
CA LEU A 97 -0.72 6.11 -10.74
C LEU A 97 -2.11 6.64 -11.13
N THR A 98 -2.53 6.41 -12.37
CA THR A 98 -3.84 6.84 -12.90
C THR A 98 -4.89 5.72 -12.91
N TRP A 99 -4.52 4.49 -12.58
CA TRP A 99 -5.41 3.32 -12.63
C TRP A 99 -6.06 3.09 -11.27
N PRO A 100 -7.36 3.41 -11.12
CA PRO A 100 -8.05 3.31 -9.82
C PRO A 100 -8.20 1.87 -9.32
N GLU A 101 -8.16 0.88 -10.23
CA GLU A 101 -8.22 -0.54 -9.89
C GLU A 101 -6.94 -1.01 -9.18
N VAL A 102 -5.81 -0.32 -9.40
CA VAL A 102 -4.52 -0.67 -8.82
C VAL A 102 -4.35 0.03 -7.48
N VAL A 103 -4.41 -0.73 -6.40
CA VAL A 103 -4.30 -0.22 -5.02
C VAL A 103 -2.90 -0.39 -4.44
N GLU A 104 -2.03 -1.14 -5.12
CA GLU A 104 -0.62 -1.30 -4.77
C GLU A 104 0.20 -1.64 -6.01
N CYS A 105 1.39 -1.05 -6.13
CA CYS A 105 2.35 -1.36 -7.18
C CYS A 105 3.76 -1.37 -6.55
N ALA A 106 4.43 -2.51 -6.61
CA ALA A 106 5.79 -2.69 -6.12
C ALA A 106 6.72 -3.16 -7.23
N ALA A 107 7.89 -2.54 -7.36
CA ALA A 107 8.95 -3.06 -8.22
C ALA A 107 9.59 -4.29 -7.57
N LEU A 108 9.84 -5.30 -8.34
CA LEU A 108 10.40 -6.58 -7.88
C LEU A 108 11.83 -6.77 -8.38
N THR A 109 12.57 -7.58 -7.64
CA THR A 109 13.78 -8.25 -8.15
C THR A 109 13.41 -9.60 -8.76
N GLY A 110 14.09 -10.03 -9.82
CA GLY A 110 13.88 -11.34 -10.41
C GLY A 110 13.32 -11.30 -11.83
N GLU A 111 12.49 -12.27 -12.17
CA GLU A 111 12.01 -12.47 -13.55
C GLU A 111 10.93 -11.46 -13.97
N MET A 112 10.10 -11.04 -13.02
CA MET A 112 9.02 -10.07 -13.25
C MET A 112 9.43 -8.71 -12.69
N ASP A 113 9.00 -7.64 -13.33
CA ASP A 113 9.43 -6.28 -12.99
C ASP A 113 8.56 -5.64 -11.90
N TYR A 114 7.23 -5.90 -11.93
CA TYR A 114 6.28 -5.32 -10.99
C TYR A 114 5.27 -6.33 -10.47
N LEU A 115 4.86 -6.14 -9.21
CA LEU A 115 3.68 -6.75 -8.61
C LEU A 115 2.62 -5.67 -8.41
N LEU A 116 1.43 -5.91 -8.97
CA LEU A 116 0.25 -5.07 -8.74
C LEU A 116 -0.74 -5.84 -7.85
N ARG A 117 -1.39 -5.11 -6.95
CA ARG A 117 -2.62 -5.57 -6.31
C ARG A 117 -3.79 -4.80 -6.92
N VAL A 118 -4.67 -5.54 -7.58
CA VAL A 118 -5.84 -5.02 -8.29
C VAL A 118 -7.08 -5.42 -7.54
N VAL A 119 -8.00 -4.47 -7.35
CA VAL A 119 -9.28 -4.68 -6.67
C VAL A 119 -10.39 -4.14 -7.56
N VAL A 120 -11.34 -5.02 -7.91
CA VAL A 120 -12.42 -4.75 -8.87
C VAL A 120 -13.74 -5.37 -8.40
N GLU A 121 -14.84 -5.01 -9.05
CA GLU A 121 -16.16 -5.51 -8.72
C GLU A 121 -16.28 -7.02 -8.96
N ASP A 122 -15.93 -7.44 -10.17
CA ASP A 122 -16.12 -8.81 -10.66
C ASP A 122 -15.13 -9.18 -11.78
N MET A 123 -15.29 -10.38 -12.35
CA MET A 123 -14.45 -10.88 -13.43
C MET A 123 -14.65 -10.09 -14.73
N ALA A 124 -15.83 -9.52 -14.99
CA ALA A 124 -16.05 -8.73 -16.19
C ALA A 124 -15.31 -7.38 -16.11
N HIS A 125 -15.32 -6.73 -14.93
CA HIS A 125 -14.52 -5.53 -14.66
C HIS A 125 -13.02 -5.86 -14.77
N TYR A 126 -12.57 -6.95 -14.18
CA TYR A 126 -11.18 -7.40 -14.30
C TYR A 126 -10.76 -7.59 -15.76
N SER A 127 -11.58 -8.28 -16.57
CA SER A 127 -11.29 -8.51 -17.98
C SER A 127 -11.15 -7.20 -18.77
N ARG A 128 -12.02 -6.22 -18.53
CA ARG A 128 -11.91 -4.89 -19.15
C ARG A 128 -10.60 -4.20 -18.76
N PHE A 129 -10.26 -4.19 -17.47
CA PHE A 129 -9.01 -3.61 -17.00
C PHE A 129 -7.79 -4.25 -17.68
N ILE A 130 -7.73 -5.59 -17.74
CA ILE A 130 -6.61 -6.29 -18.37
C ILE A 130 -6.53 -5.99 -19.86
N MET A 131 -7.64 -6.18 -20.60
CA MET A 131 -7.64 -6.11 -22.06
C MET A 131 -7.57 -4.69 -22.60
N ASP A 132 -8.18 -3.73 -21.89
CA ASP A 132 -8.33 -2.36 -22.39
C ASP A 132 -7.35 -1.38 -21.76
N THR A 133 -6.74 -1.72 -20.63
CA THR A 133 -5.81 -0.86 -19.90
C THR A 133 -4.42 -1.44 -19.83
N LEU A 134 -4.23 -2.55 -19.12
CA LEU A 134 -2.91 -3.09 -18.82
C LEU A 134 -2.19 -3.60 -20.08
N LEU A 135 -2.80 -4.51 -20.84
CA LEU A 135 -2.17 -5.13 -22.02
C LEU A 135 -2.08 -4.20 -23.23
N LYS A 136 -2.85 -3.09 -23.23
CA LYS A 136 -2.69 -2.03 -24.25
C LYS A 136 -1.55 -1.06 -23.95
N HIS A 137 -1.02 -1.10 -22.73
CA HIS A 137 0.08 -0.21 -22.36
C HIS A 137 1.37 -0.62 -23.09
N PRO A 138 2.02 0.30 -23.84
CA PRO A 138 3.13 -0.04 -24.74
C PRO A 138 4.38 -0.56 -24.04
N SER A 139 4.49 -0.35 -22.71
CA SER A 139 5.60 -0.88 -21.94
C SER A 139 5.35 -2.29 -21.39
N VAL A 140 4.14 -2.84 -21.50
CA VAL A 140 3.81 -4.15 -20.94
C VAL A 140 4.06 -5.24 -21.98
N GLN A 141 4.95 -6.17 -21.65
CA GLN A 141 5.26 -7.34 -22.47
C GLN A 141 4.34 -8.50 -22.12
N ASP A 142 4.17 -8.79 -20.84
CA ASP A 142 3.45 -9.96 -20.32
C ASP A 142 2.91 -9.69 -18.91
N CYS A 143 1.85 -10.40 -18.52
CA CYS A 143 1.38 -10.43 -17.16
C CYS A 143 0.90 -11.81 -16.74
N LYS A 144 1.17 -12.17 -15.47
CA LYS A 144 0.67 -13.39 -14.82
C LYS A 144 -0.25 -12.99 -13.68
N THR A 145 -1.48 -13.52 -13.69
CA THR A 145 -2.50 -13.19 -12.71
C THR A 145 -2.71 -14.33 -11.72
N SER A 146 -2.86 -13.97 -10.45
CA SER A 146 -3.32 -14.86 -9.38
C SER A 146 -4.51 -14.22 -8.67
N PHE A 147 -5.65 -14.88 -8.65
CA PHE A 147 -6.82 -14.45 -7.90
C PHE A 147 -6.73 -14.88 -6.45
N VAL A 148 -7.14 -13.99 -5.54
CA VAL A 148 -7.21 -14.29 -4.12
C VAL A 148 -8.45 -15.15 -3.85
N LEU A 149 -8.22 -16.38 -3.40
CA LEU A 149 -9.29 -17.29 -3.00
C LEU A 149 -9.71 -17.07 -1.53
N ASP A 150 -8.73 -16.86 -0.66
CA ASP A 150 -8.92 -16.61 0.77
C ASP A 150 -7.82 -15.68 1.30
N ARG A 151 -8.17 -14.84 2.26
CA ARG A 151 -7.22 -13.94 2.95
C ARG A 151 -6.95 -14.44 4.35
N VAL A 152 -5.97 -15.31 4.50
CA VAL A 152 -5.59 -15.88 5.80
C VAL A 152 -5.11 -14.82 6.79
N LYS A 153 -4.45 -13.76 6.31
CA LYS A 153 -4.03 -12.61 7.12
C LYS A 153 -4.09 -11.33 6.30
N ASN A 154 -4.75 -10.32 6.86
CA ASN A 154 -4.81 -8.98 6.27
C ASN A 154 -4.66 -7.95 7.39
N THR A 155 -3.51 -7.32 7.48
CA THR A 155 -3.21 -6.28 8.47
C THR A 155 -2.35 -5.19 7.86
N THR A 156 -2.56 -3.95 8.30
CA THR A 156 -1.69 -2.81 8.01
C THR A 156 -0.64 -2.58 9.09
N ALA A 157 -0.73 -3.33 10.20
CA ALA A 157 0.22 -3.20 11.31
C ALA A 157 1.58 -3.79 10.94
N VAL A 158 2.63 -3.00 11.16
CA VAL A 158 4.03 -3.40 11.03
C VAL A 158 4.60 -3.81 12.40
N PRO A 159 5.57 -4.73 12.46
CA PRO A 159 6.22 -5.13 13.71
C PRO A 159 7.09 -3.98 14.23
N VAL A 160 6.73 -3.41 15.39
CA VAL A 160 7.47 -2.32 16.07
C VAL A 160 7.78 -2.65 17.53
#